data_65898645663249bc207abb990571c764
#
_entry.id   65898645663249bc207abb990571c764
#
_cell.length_a   1.000
_cell.length_b   1.000
_cell.length_c   1.000
_cell.angle_alpha   90.00
_cell.angle_beta   90.00
_cell.angle_gamma   90.00
#
_symmetry.space_group_name_H-M   'P 1'
#
loop_
_entity.id
_entity.type
_entity.pdbx_description
1 polymer ?
#
loop_
_entity_poly.entity_id
_entity_poly.type
_entity_poly.pdbx_seq_one_letter_code
_entity_poly.pdbx_strand_id
1 'polypeptide(L)'
;MRTIIACIVALLLFVIAVVIYGVVHNQQATRTGSLCAEYGIPADDPRSNPEPLPETDETGENREVAPDNSIKMNQPLDVHGIRSRYHVFARGVDFSKPVGVVMRLHGDGAYEYDHPEGLLNCMASVAASHNMILVAPRTPDHEGTRTWWENIGESSVWLSGLISQLREDYGNVDTHNMWWMGYSGGAELISYGLLAQEPENITAGAIMIGGGGAPTDKPDPAPALNARLPLYWYVGSKDNGKDPRSTFNALNAANNGAHWYRSRGYDNVQEYVMDGDDHFSIPQAKILDDVLNNQK
;
A
#
# COMPACT_ATOMS: atom_id res chain seq x y z
N MET A 1 58.84 21.68 7.35
CA MET A 1 58.01 21.58 6.15
C MET A 1 56.97 20.44 6.22
N ARG A 2 57.31 19.19 6.60
CA ARG A 2 56.37 18.07 6.72
C ARG A 2 55.25 18.30 7.75
N THR A 3 55.57 18.91 8.91
CA THR A 3 54.62 19.19 10.00
C THR A 3 53.53 20.22 9.61
N ILE A 4 53.94 21.27 8.86
CA ILE A 4 53.02 22.31 8.40
C ILE A 4 52.02 21.76 7.37
N ILE A 5 52.49 20.88 6.45
CA ILE A 5 51.64 20.22 5.47
C ILE A 5 50.60 19.31 6.16
N ALA A 6 50.99 18.56 7.20
CA ALA A 6 50.08 17.71 7.96
C ALA A 6 48.99 18.52 8.68
N CYS A 7 49.31 19.67 9.23
CA CYS A 7 48.33 20.55 9.88
C CYS A 7 47.35 21.16 8.87
N ILE A 8 47.81 21.55 7.65
CA ILE A 8 46.92 22.06 6.60
C ILE A 8 45.97 21.00 6.09
N VAL A 9 46.45 19.78 5.88
CA VAL A 9 45.58 18.65 5.47
C VAL A 9 44.55 18.31 6.51
N ALA A 10 44.93 18.29 7.81
CA ALA A 10 43.97 18.03 8.89
C ALA A 10 42.89 19.13 8.97
N LEU A 11 43.28 20.40 8.77
CA LEU A 11 42.34 21.52 8.77
C LEU A 11 41.38 21.46 7.61
N LEU A 12 41.87 21.11 6.43
CA LEU A 12 41.03 20.92 5.21
C LEU A 12 40.03 19.76 5.39
N LEU A 13 40.46 18.64 5.94
CA LEU A 13 39.57 17.52 6.22
C LEU A 13 38.51 17.86 7.26
N PHE A 14 38.85 18.64 8.28
CA PHE A 14 37.91 19.12 9.31
C PHE A 14 36.87 20.08 8.68
N VAL A 15 37.31 21.03 7.83
CA VAL A 15 36.40 21.95 7.14
C VAL A 15 35.46 21.20 6.17
N ILE A 16 35.97 20.20 5.44
CA ILE A 16 35.15 19.34 4.58
C ILE A 16 34.12 18.57 5.40
N ALA A 17 34.53 17.99 6.54
CA ALA A 17 33.61 17.26 7.43
C ALA A 17 32.51 18.17 8.00
N VAL A 18 32.84 19.40 8.40
CA VAL A 18 31.88 20.40 8.92
C VAL A 18 30.93 20.85 7.79
N VAL A 19 31.42 21.04 6.57
CA VAL A 19 30.59 21.41 5.41
C VAL A 19 29.65 20.26 5.03
N ILE A 20 30.17 19.03 4.99
CA ILE A 20 29.33 17.84 4.72
C ILE A 20 28.27 17.67 5.80
N TYR A 21 28.65 17.79 7.10
CA TYR A 21 27.72 17.71 8.21
C TYR A 21 26.66 18.82 8.15
N GLY A 22 27.07 20.05 7.83
CA GLY A 22 26.16 21.18 7.64
C GLY A 22 25.22 21.00 6.44
N VAL A 23 25.70 20.44 5.32
CA VAL A 23 24.88 20.15 4.13
C VAL A 23 23.90 19.03 4.41
N VAL A 24 24.32 17.94 5.07
CA VAL A 24 23.45 16.83 5.45
C VAL A 24 22.40 17.27 6.46
N HIS A 25 22.75 18.06 7.48
CA HIS A 25 21.79 18.61 8.45
C HIS A 25 20.88 19.67 7.82
N ASN A 26 21.36 20.47 6.88
CA ASN A 26 20.53 21.47 6.18
C ASN A 26 19.58 20.81 5.16
N GLN A 27 19.95 19.65 4.61
CA GLN A 27 19.02 18.87 3.78
C GLN A 27 17.91 18.21 4.63
N GLN A 28 18.16 17.88 5.90
CA GLN A 28 17.10 17.46 6.83
C GLN A 28 16.23 18.63 7.32
N ALA A 29 16.79 19.84 7.40
CA ALA A 29 16.08 21.04 7.88
C ALA A 29 15.25 21.77 6.79
N THR A 30 15.39 21.42 5.51
CA THR A 30 14.69 22.09 4.39
C THR A 30 13.59 21.27 3.71
N ARG A 31 13.15 20.15 4.28
CA ARG A 31 11.83 19.59 3.95
C ARG A 31 10.76 20.45 4.63
N THR A 32 10.50 21.63 4.08
CA THR A 32 9.39 22.52 4.47
C THR A 32 8.03 22.01 3.94
N GLY A 33 7.99 20.80 3.41
CA GLY A 33 6.78 20.13 2.95
C GLY A 33 6.37 19.00 3.90
N SER A 34 5.08 18.81 4.06
CA SER A 34 4.52 17.63 4.74
C SER A 34 4.95 16.35 4.04
N LEU A 35 5.30 15.32 4.80
CA LEU A 35 5.68 14.01 4.28
C LEU A 35 4.60 13.44 3.34
N CYS A 36 3.32 13.63 3.68
CA CYS A 36 2.19 13.04 2.97
C CYS A 36 1.61 13.92 1.86
N ALA A 37 2.17 15.12 1.63
CA ALA A 37 1.68 16.02 0.59
C ALA A 37 1.82 15.43 -0.82
N GLU A 38 2.90 14.68 -1.08
CA GLU A 38 3.10 13.99 -2.36
C GLU A 38 2.09 12.86 -2.61
N TYR A 39 1.44 12.37 -1.55
CA TYR A 39 0.39 11.34 -1.62
C TYR A 39 -1.02 11.94 -1.50
N GLY A 40 -1.11 13.28 -1.58
CA GLY A 40 -2.36 14.03 -1.68
C GLY A 40 -2.99 14.44 -0.34
N ILE A 41 -2.33 14.24 0.80
CA ILE A 41 -2.80 14.74 2.11
C ILE A 41 -2.31 16.19 2.28
N PRO A 42 -3.22 17.18 2.49
CA PRO A 42 -2.83 18.58 2.64
C PRO A 42 -1.82 18.82 3.76
N ALA A 43 -0.90 19.76 3.58
CA ALA A 43 0.17 19.99 4.55
C ALA A 43 -0.31 20.49 5.93
N ASP A 44 -1.48 21.07 5.99
CA ASP A 44 -2.16 21.54 7.22
C ASP A 44 -3.04 20.46 7.87
N ASP A 45 -3.19 19.29 7.23
CA ASP A 45 -3.89 18.16 7.82
C ASP A 45 -3.03 17.56 8.96
N PRO A 46 -3.59 17.28 10.15
CA PRO A 46 -2.85 16.70 11.28
C PRO A 46 -2.23 15.33 10.97
N ARG A 47 -2.73 14.63 9.95
CA ARG A 47 -2.23 13.32 9.48
C ARG A 47 -1.05 13.44 8.51
N SER A 48 -0.69 14.66 8.11
CA SER A 48 0.27 14.92 7.04
C SER A 48 1.73 14.60 7.39
N ASN A 49 2.04 14.51 8.68
CA ASN A 49 3.37 14.19 9.20
C ASN A 49 3.28 13.10 10.27
N PRO A 50 3.02 11.84 9.88
CA PRO A 50 2.99 10.75 10.86
C PRO A 50 4.37 10.57 11.52
N GLU A 51 4.35 10.06 12.75
CA GLU A 51 5.58 9.71 13.46
C GLU A 51 6.42 8.70 12.65
N PRO A 52 7.75 8.73 12.77
CA PRO A 52 8.62 7.77 12.12
C PRO A 52 8.26 6.33 12.45
N LEU A 53 8.59 5.43 11.53
CA LEU A 53 8.49 3.99 11.75
C LEU A 53 9.42 3.53 12.86
N PRO A 54 9.13 2.40 13.54
CA PRO A 54 10.02 1.83 14.54
C PRO A 54 11.34 1.41 13.91
N GLU A 55 12.41 1.38 14.72
CA GLU A 55 13.68 0.79 14.30
C GLU A 55 13.52 -0.71 14.06
N THR A 56 14.14 -1.20 13.00
CA THR A 56 14.14 -2.61 12.64
C THR A 56 15.55 -3.21 12.78
N ASP A 57 15.61 -4.53 12.93
CA ASP A 57 16.85 -5.30 12.89
C ASP A 57 17.28 -5.61 11.43
N GLU A 58 18.27 -6.47 11.26
CA GLU A 58 18.78 -6.90 9.96
C GLU A 58 17.78 -7.72 9.12
N THR A 59 16.73 -8.28 9.74
CA THR A 59 15.64 -8.97 9.06
C THR A 59 14.51 -8.02 8.64
N GLY A 60 14.56 -6.76 9.08
CA GLY A 60 13.51 -5.76 8.88
C GLY A 60 12.37 -5.89 9.89
N GLU A 61 12.46 -6.77 10.90
CA GLU A 61 11.50 -6.87 12.00
C GLU A 61 11.80 -5.81 13.08
N ASN A 62 10.80 -5.48 13.91
CA ASN A 62 10.99 -4.53 14.99
C ASN A 62 12.11 -5.03 15.93
N ARG A 63 13.03 -4.14 16.34
CA ARG A 63 14.07 -4.47 17.33
C ARG A 63 13.51 -4.79 18.71
N GLU A 64 12.41 -4.15 19.06
CA GLU A 64 11.73 -4.36 20.34
C GLU A 64 10.36 -5.00 20.09
N VAL A 65 9.89 -5.75 21.10
CA VAL A 65 8.54 -6.35 21.05
C VAL A 65 7.50 -5.24 20.96
N ALA A 66 6.77 -5.23 19.86
CA ALA A 66 5.79 -4.19 19.56
C ALA A 66 4.45 -4.48 20.26
N PRO A 67 3.85 -3.51 20.97
CA PRO A 67 2.48 -3.63 21.48
C PRO A 67 1.45 -3.79 20.34
N ASP A 68 0.27 -4.33 20.64
CA ASP A 68 -0.77 -4.57 19.63
C ASP A 68 -1.25 -3.29 18.93
N ASN A 69 -1.27 -2.16 19.65
CA ASN A 69 -1.65 -0.85 19.10
C ASN A 69 -0.45 -0.07 18.50
N SER A 70 0.53 -0.76 17.97
CA SER A 70 1.74 -0.17 17.40
C SER A 70 1.93 -0.61 15.95
N ILE A 71 3.10 -0.28 15.39
CA ILE A 71 3.50 -0.74 14.06
C ILE A 71 4.36 -1.99 14.23
N LYS A 72 3.97 -3.08 13.57
CA LYS A 72 4.73 -4.33 13.49
C LYS A 72 5.29 -4.47 12.07
N MET A 73 6.61 -4.45 11.97
CA MET A 73 7.31 -4.48 10.68
C MET A 73 7.69 -5.90 10.29
N ASN A 74 7.54 -6.20 9.01
CA ASN A 74 8.07 -7.38 8.31
C ASN A 74 7.82 -8.73 9.01
N GLN A 75 6.62 -8.92 9.57
CA GLN A 75 6.23 -10.12 10.30
C GLN A 75 6.18 -11.32 9.37
N PRO A 76 6.82 -12.44 9.69
CA PRO A 76 6.80 -13.65 8.87
C PRO A 76 5.47 -14.40 9.02
N LEU A 77 5.01 -15.01 7.93
CA LEU A 77 3.84 -15.90 7.94
C LEU A 77 4.07 -17.06 6.96
N ASP A 78 3.82 -18.28 7.43
CA ASP A 78 3.80 -19.51 6.64
C ASP A 78 2.36 -20.05 6.61
N VAL A 79 1.78 -20.14 5.43
CA VAL A 79 0.45 -20.69 5.20
C VAL A 79 0.59 -21.92 4.32
N HIS A 80 0.52 -23.10 4.91
CA HIS A 80 0.65 -24.39 4.19
C HIS A 80 1.93 -24.52 3.36
N GLY A 81 3.04 -23.94 3.82
CA GLY A 81 4.33 -23.95 3.14
C GLY A 81 4.53 -22.76 2.18
N ILE A 82 3.49 -21.96 1.93
CA ILE A 82 3.60 -20.70 1.21
C ILE A 82 4.08 -19.64 2.21
N ARG A 83 5.27 -19.10 1.99
CA ARG A 83 5.91 -18.18 2.94
C ARG A 83 5.95 -16.78 2.38
N SER A 84 5.55 -15.82 3.20
CA SER A 84 5.78 -14.40 2.93
C SER A 84 5.80 -13.61 4.22
N ARG A 85 5.72 -12.27 4.10
CA ARG A 85 5.81 -11.33 5.20
C ARG A 85 4.79 -10.23 5.04
N TYR A 86 4.51 -9.50 6.13
CA TYR A 86 3.58 -8.37 6.12
C TYR A 86 3.96 -7.33 7.16
N HIS A 87 3.54 -6.08 6.92
CA HIS A 87 3.55 -5.03 7.92
C HIS A 87 2.14 -4.83 8.47
N VAL A 88 2.03 -4.49 9.75
CA VAL A 88 0.80 -4.02 10.37
C VAL A 88 1.04 -2.64 10.96
N PHE A 89 0.19 -1.70 10.60
CA PHE A 89 0.20 -0.34 11.13
C PHE A 89 -1.05 -0.16 11.98
N ALA A 90 -0.90 -0.23 13.30
CA ALA A 90 -1.99 -0.13 14.27
C ALA A 90 -1.86 1.10 15.18
N ARG A 91 -0.85 1.95 14.97
CA ARG A 91 -0.64 3.16 15.77
C ARG A 91 -1.85 4.12 15.63
N GLY A 92 -2.38 4.56 16.77
CA GLY A 92 -3.52 5.46 16.83
C GLY A 92 -4.88 4.78 16.71
N VAL A 93 -4.95 3.44 16.58
CA VAL A 93 -6.19 2.67 16.51
C VAL A 93 -6.72 2.38 17.93
N ASP A 94 -8.01 2.55 18.13
CA ASP A 94 -8.71 2.27 19.39
C ASP A 94 -9.29 0.85 19.40
N PHE A 95 -8.54 -0.08 19.97
CA PHE A 95 -8.96 -1.50 20.11
C PHE A 95 -10.04 -1.74 21.16
N SER A 96 -10.53 -0.70 21.85
CA SER A 96 -11.72 -0.84 22.69
C SER A 96 -13.03 -0.91 21.88
N LYS A 97 -12.94 -0.65 20.56
CA LYS A 97 -14.03 -0.66 19.57
C LYS A 97 -13.73 -1.69 18.47
N PRO A 98 -14.74 -2.06 17.66
CA PRO A 98 -14.48 -2.81 16.43
C PRO A 98 -13.47 -2.07 15.55
N VAL A 99 -12.46 -2.80 15.06
CA VAL A 99 -11.35 -2.26 14.25
C VAL A 99 -11.48 -2.78 12.83
N GLY A 100 -11.67 -1.89 11.86
CA GLY A 100 -11.65 -2.26 10.45
C GLY A 100 -10.24 -2.56 9.93
N VAL A 101 -10.15 -3.06 8.71
CA VAL A 101 -8.89 -3.40 8.04
C VAL A 101 -8.81 -2.75 6.67
N VAL A 102 -7.69 -2.13 6.37
CA VAL A 102 -7.28 -1.78 5.00
C VAL A 102 -6.17 -2.72 4.59
N MET A 103 -6.44 -3.64 3.66
CA MET A 103 -5.45 -4.53 3.07
C MET A 103 -4.83 -3.85 1.85
N ARG A 104 -3.54 -3.48 1.90
CA ARG A 104 -2.86 -2.71 0.86
C ARG A 104 -1.86 -3.57 0.09
N LEU A 105 -2.22 -3.93 -1.15
CA LEU A 105 -1.37 -4.72 -2.05
C LEU A 105 -0.46 -3.80 -2.87
N HIS A 106 0.84 -4.09 -2.84
CA HIS A 106 1.88 -3.33 -3.56
C HIS A 106 1.81 -3.56 -5.08
N GLY A 107 2.47 -2.69 -5.85
CA GLY A 107 2.72 -2.88 -7.27
C GLY A 107 3.81 -3.92 -7.55
N ASP A 108 4.01 -4.26 -8.82
CA ASP A 108 5.09 -5.16 -9.23
C ASP A 108 6.45 -4.64 -8.75
N GLY A 109 7.29 -5.54 -8.30
CA GLY A 109 8.57 -5.21 -7.68
C GLY A 109 8.52 -4.97 -6.17
N ALA A 110 7.32 -4.86 -5.57
CA ALA A 110 7.09 -4.65 -4.13
C ALA A 110 7.75 -3.39 -3.54
N TYR A 111 7.91 -2.32 -4.34
CA TYR A 111 8.61 -1.10 -3.91
C TYR A 111 7.98 -0.48 -2.66
N GLU A 112 6.65 -0.35 -2.62
CA GLU A 112 5.94 0.27 -1.49
C GLU A 112 6.05 -0.56 -0.21
N TYR A 113 6.17 -1.87 -0.33
CA TYR A 113 6.45 -2.75 0.80
C TYR A 113 7.87 -2.57 1.33
N ASP A 114 8.85 -2.54 0.42
CA ASP A 114 10.27 -2.41 0.78
C ASP A 114 10.62 -1.00 1.29
N HIS A 115 9.79 0.03 0.98
CA HIS A 115 9.94 1.44 1.36
C HIS A 115 8.70 2.00 2.08
N PRO A 116 8.36 1.47 3.25
CA PRO A 116 7.09 1.75 3.93
C PRO A 116 7.01 3.15 4.58
N GLU A 117 8.14 3.85 4.75
CA GLU A 117 8.26 5.12 5.47
C GLU A 117 7.53 6.30 4.81
N GLY A 118 7.26 6.21 3.51
CA GLY A 118 6.52 7.21 2.75
C GLY A 118 5.02 6.90 2.68
N LEU A 119 4.59 6.35 1.54
CA LEU A 119 3.18 6.11 1.23
C LEU A 119 2.45 5.29 2.30
N LEU A 120 3.02 4.16 2.74
CA LEU A 120 2.31 3.29 3.68
C LEU A 120 2.13 3.96 5.04
N ASN A 121 3.11 4.71 5.53
CA ASN A 121 2.98 5.44 6.80
C ASN A 121 1.91 6.54 6.71
N CYS A 122 1.81 7.22 5.57
CA CYS A 122 0.75 8.20 5.30
C CYS A 122 -0.64 7.54 5.21
N MET A 123 -0.76 6.44 4.51
CA MET A 123 -2.03 5.70 4.43
C MET A 123 -2.44 5.13 5.78
N ALA A 124 -1.47 4.74 6.63
CA ALA A 124 -1.73 4.26 7.97
C ALA A 124 -2.37 5.34 8.86
N SER A 125 -1.90 6.59 8.79
CA SER A 125 -2.54 7.69 9.53
C SER A 125 -3.97 7.98 9.02
N VAL A 126 -4.23 7.81 7.74
CA VAL A 126 -5.60 7.87 7.18
C VAL A 126 -6.44 6.72 7.75
N ALA A 127 -5.99 5.47 7.64
CA ALA A 127 -6.71 4.31 8.15
C ALA A 127 -7.04 4.44 9.66
N ALA A 128 -6.05 4.83 10.47
CA ALA A 128 -6.23 5.03 11.91
C ALA A 128 -7.30 6.09 12.25
N SER A 129 -7.43 7.16 11.44
CA SER A 129 -8.49 8.17 11.62
C SER A 129 -9.91 7.62 11.39
N HIS A 130 -10.04 6.45 10.77
CA HIS A 130 -11.27 5.69 10.58
C HIS A 130 -11.37 4.46 11.50
N ASN A 131 -10.52 4.37 12.52
CA ASN A 131 -10.39 3.23 13.42
C ASN A 131 -10.11 1.91 12.67
N MET A 132 -9.20 1.95 11.72
CA MET A 132 -8.79 0.80 10.92
C MET A 132 -7.28 0.59 11.02
N ILE A 133 -6.85 -0.66 11.07
CA ILE A 133 -5.45 -1.01 10.85
C ILE A 133 -5.15 -1.00 9.34
N LEU A 134 -3.95 -0.57 8.97
CA LEU A 134 -3.43 -0.81 7.63
C LEU A 134 -2.54 -2.05 7.66
N VAL A 135 -2.82 -3.01 6.80
CA VAL A 135 -2.02 -4.22 6.63
C VAL A 135 -1.42 -4.20 5.23
N ALA A 136 -0.11 -4.24 5.15
CA ALA A 136 0.62 -4.25 3.89
C ALA A 136 1.37 -5.58 3.74
N PRO A 137 0.78 -6.58 3.07
CA PRO A 137 1.45 -7.83 2.79
C PRO A 137 2.43 -7.68 1.63
N ARG A 138 3.46 -8.54 1.62
CA ARG A 138 4.33 -8.80 0.49
C ARG A 138 3.82 -10.02 -0.26
N THR A 139 3.89 -9.98 -1.59
CA THR A 139 3.57 -11.16 -2.39
C THR A 139 4.42 -12.38 -1.98
N PRO A 140 3.85 -13.60 -1.98
CA PRO A 140 4.63 -14.82 -1.79
C PRO A 140 5.51 -15.16 -3.00
N ASP A 141 5.36 -14.45 -4.13
CA ASP A 141 6.28 -14.58 -5.26
C ASP A 141 7.67 -14.09 -4.87
N HIS A 142 8.61 -15.03 -4.74
CA HIS A 142 10.02 -14.77 -4.41
C HIS A 142 10.91 -14.77 -5.65
N GLU A 143 10.36 -15.16 -6.79
CA GLU A 143 11.05 -15.26 -8.06
C GLU A 143 10.56 -14.17 -9.02
N GLY A 144 11.36 -13.79 -9.99
CA GLY A 144 10.96 -12.86 -11.03
C GLY A 144 10.66 -11.45 -10.56
N THR A 145 9.51 -10.92 -10.96
CA THR A 145 9.10 -9.53 -10.77
C THR A 145 8.45 -9.23 -9.43
N ARG A 146 8.33 -10.21 -8.54
CA ARG A 146 7.63 -10.07 -7.26
C ARG A 146 6.22 -9.49 -7.45
N THR A 147 5.44 -10.17 -8.27
CA THR A 147 4.09 -9.77 -8.62
C THR A 147 3.03 -10.62 -7.93
N TRP A 148 1.78 -10.16 -7.93
CA TRP A 148 0.66 -10.85 -7.32
C TRP A 148 -0.10 -11.75 -8.29
N TRP A 149 -0.13 -11.37 -9.57
CA TRP A 149 -1.07 -11.88 -10.56
C TRP A 149 -0.53 -13.07 -11.37
N GLU A 150 0.77 -13.33 -11.34
CA GLU A 150 1.34 -14.50 -12.03
C GLU A 150 0.96 -15.82 -11.35
N ASN A 151 0.85 -15.83 -10.01
CA ASN A 151 0.40 -16.98 -9.24
C ASN A 151 -0.76 -16.62 -8.30
N ILE A 152 -1.93 -16.35 -8.89
CA ILE A 152 -3.13 -15.93 -8.17
C ILE A 152 -3.51 -16.95 -7.08
N GLY A 153 -3.41 -18.27 -7.37
CA GLY A 153 -3.81 -19.29 -6.43
C GLY A 153 -2.99 -19.28 -5.12
N GLU A 154 -1.67 -19.20 -5.21
CA GLU A 154 -0.83 -19.11 -4.02
C GLU A 154 -1.03 -17.78 -3.28
N SER A 155 -1.12 -16.68 -4.02
CA SER A 155 -1.39 -15.36 -3.46
C SER A 155 -2.70 -15.35 -2.67
N SER A 156 -3.77 -15.90 -3.22
CA SER A 156 -5.09 -15.98 -2.58
C SER A 156 -5.07 -16.86 -1.32
N VAL A 157 -4.47 -18.04 -1.39
CA VAL A 157 -4.34 -18.95 -0.23
C VAL A 157 -3.57 -18.28 0.89
N TRP A 158 -2.46 -17.62 0.58
CA TRP A 158 -1.64 -16.96 1.58
C TRP A 158 -2.36 -15.76 2.22
N LEU A 159 -3.06 -14.94 1.43
CA LEU A 159 -3.85 -13.81 1.92
C LEU A 159 -5.02 -14.26 2.81
N SER A 160 -5.67 -15.36 2.47
CA SER A 160 -6.74 -15.94 3.32
C SER A 160 -6.18 -16.44 4.67
N GLY A 161 -4.96 -16.99 4.68
CA GLY A 161 -4.23 -17.31 5.91
C GLY A 161 -3.87 -16.06 6.71
N LEU A 162 -3.44 -15.00 6.05
CA LEU A 162 -3.16 -13.71 6.71
C LEU A 162 -4.40 -13.12 7.39
N ILE A 163 -5.58 -13.18 6.74
CA ILE A 163 -6.84 -12.75 7.35
C ILE A 163 -7.12 -13.54 8.63
N SER A 164 -6.88 -14.85 8.59
CA SER A 164 -7.07 -15.72 9.77
C SER A 164 -6.09 -15.35 10.88
N GLN A 165 -4.82 -15.10 10.55
CA GLN A 165 -3.80 -14.67 11.51
C GLN A 165 -4.16 -13.33 12.16
N LEU A 166 -4.67 -12.36 11.39
CA LEU A 166 -5.11 -11.07 11.93
C LEU A 166 -6.26 -11.21 12.93
N ARG A 167 -7.18 -12.15 12.71
CA ARG A 167 -8.26 -12.45 13.67
C ARG A 167 -7.74 -13.08 14.97
N GLU A 168 -6.69 -13.88 14.88
CA GLU A 168 -6.04 -14.48 16.05
C GLU A 168 -5.23 -13.46 16.85
N ASP A 169 -4.47 -12.61 16.16
CA ASP A 169 -3.60 -11.61 16.78
C ASP A 169 -4.39 -10.45 17.40
N TYR A 170 -5.54 -10.09 16.82
CA TYR A 170 -6.31 -8.90 17.19
C TYR A 170 -7.78 -9.25 17.41
N GLY A 171 -8.16 -9.53 18.66
CA GLY A 171 -9.51 -10.02 19.02
C GLY A 171 -10.67 -9.10 18.64
N ASN A 172 -10.43 -7.82 18.35
CA ASN A 172 -11.45 -6.82 17.96
C ASN A 172 -11.40 -6.45 16.48
N VAL A 173 -10.63 -7.16 15.65
CA VAL A 173 -10.64 -6.94 14.21
C VAL A 173 -11.96 -7.39 13.62
N ASP A 174 -12.66 -6.44 13.01
CA ASP A 174 -13.90 -6.66 12.27
C ASP A 174 -13.62 -6.92 10.79
N THR A 175 -13.55 -8.19 10.45
CA THR A 175 -13.34 -8.61 9.05
C THR A 175 -14.56 -8.40 8.15
N HIS A 176 -15.71 -7.96 8.69
CA HIS A 176 -16.83 -7.46 7.87
C HIS A 176 -16.63 -6.01 7.43
N ASN A 177 -15.64 -5.31 8.02
CA ASN A 177 -15.20 -3.99 7.59
C ASN A 177 -13.77 -4.06 7.04
N MET A 178 -13.59 -4.84 5.98
CA MET A 178 -12.30 -5.02 5.31
C MET A 178 -12.31 -4.43 3.91
N TRP A 179 -11.46 -3.42 3.72
CA TRP A 179 -11.20 -2.78 2.45
C TRP A 179 -9.94 -3.34 1.81
N TRP A 180 -10.03 -3.58 0.51
CA TRP A 180 -8.87 -3.98 -0.29
C TRP A 180 -8.45 -2.82 -1.18
N MET A 181 -7.17 -2.50 -1.18
CA MET A 181 -6.60 -1.47 -2.03
C MET A 181 -5.35 -2.00 -2.70
N GLY A 182 -5.37 -2.10 -4.01
CA GLY A 182 -4.26 -2.58 -4.82
C GLY A 182 -3.75 -1.51 -5.77
N TYR A 183 -2.43 -1.49 -5.97
CA TYR A 183 -1.79 -0.64 -6.97
C TYR A 183 -1.12 -1.49 -8.04
N SER A 184 -1.31 -1.14 -9.34
CA SER A 184 -0.69 -1.85 -10.46
C SER A 184 -0.92 -3.37 -10.37
N GLY A 185 0.11 -4.19 -10.23
CA GLY A 185 -0.02 -5.65 -10.04
C GLY A 185 -0.90 -6.06 -8.85
N GLY A 186 -0.95 -5.28 -7.77
CA GLY A 186 -1.89 -5.51 -6.67
C GLY A 186 -3.34 -5.25 -7.05
N ALA A 187 -3.60 -4.29 -7.93
CA ALA A 187 -4.94 -4.06 -8.49
C ALA A 187 -5.37 -5.21 -9.40
N GLU A 188 -4.42 -5.78 -10.16
CA GLU A 188 -4.70 -6.95 -11.01
C GLU A 188 -5.07 -8.18 -10.15
N LEU A 189 -4.40 -8.43 -9.02
CA LEU A 189 -4.81 -9.53 -8.13
C LEU A 189 -6.24 -9.34 -7.62
N ILE A 190 -6.60 -8.13 -7.19
CA ILE A 190 -7.97 -7.87 -6.71
C ILE A 190 -8.98 -8.18 -7.80
N SER A 191 -8.76 -7.69 -9.02
CA SER A 191 -9.71 -7.85 -10.12
C SER A 191 -9.68 -9.24 -10.77
N TYR A 192 -8.50 -9.87 -10.92
CA TYR A 192 -8.38 -11.19 -11.57
C TYR A 192 -8.67 -12.34 -10.61
N GLY A 193 -8.29 -12.19 -9.35
CA GLY A 193 -8.34 -13.24 -8.35
C GLY A 193 -9.45 -13.03 -7.34
N LEU A 194 -9.28 -12.09 -6.42
CA LEU A 194 -10.12 -11.99 -5.24
C LEU A 194 -11.58 -11.73 -5.57
N LEU A 195 -11.89 -10.71 -6.37
CA LEU A 195 -13.27 -10.41 -6.76
C LEU A 195 -13.90 -11.49 -7.64
N ALA A 196 -13.10 -12.16 -8.46
CA ALA A 196 -13.59 -13.13 -9.43
C ALA A 196 -13.73 -14.54 -8.85
N GLN A 197 -12.94 -14.92 -7.83
CA GLN A 197 -12.84 -16.29 -7.32
C GLN A 197 -13.16 -16.41 -5.84
N GLU A 198 -12.87 -15.40 -5.03
CA GLU A 198 -13.00 -15.38 -3.56
C GLU A 198 -13.67 -14.08 -3.09
N PRO A 199 -14.84 -13.69 -3.66
CA PRO A 199 -15.49 -12.43 -3.34
C PRO A 199 -15.87 -12.29 -1.86
N GLU A 200 -15.97 -13.40 -1.12
CA GLU A 200 -16.23 -13.43 0.32
C GLU A 200 -15.12 -12.79 1.16
N ASN A 201 -13.91 -12.70 0.63
CA ASN A 201 -12.79 -12.02 1.27
C ASN A 201 -12.86 -10.49 1.15
N ILE A 202 -13.75 -9.96 0.30
CA ILE A 202 -13.93 -8.51 0.11
C ILE A 202 -15.27 -8.11 0.70
N THR A 203 -15.24 -7.59 1.92
CA THR A 203 -16.46 -7.40 2.71
C THR A 203 -16.97 -5.95 2.75
N ALA A 204 -16.08 -4.95 2.71
CA ALA A 204 -16.45 -3.54 2.71
C ALA A 204 -16.33 -2.88 1.33
N GLY A 205 -15.33 -3.22 0.55
CA GLY A 205 -15.11 -2.69 -0.79
C GLY A 205 -13.71 -2.90 -1.33
N ALA A 206 -13.49 -2.50 -2.58
CA ALA A 206 -12.18 -2.59 -3.21
C ALA A 206 -11.84 -1.33 -4.02
N ILE A 207 -10.55 -0.98 -3.99
CA ILE A 207 -9.97 0.18 -4.67
C ILE A 207 -8.81 -0.32 -5.55
N MET A 208 -8.98 -0.26 -6.86
CA MET A 208 -7.97 -0.59 -7.86
C MET A 208 -7.32 0.69 -8.38
N ILE A 209 -6.02 0.80 -8.22
CA ILE A 209 -5.25 1.99 -8.64
C ILE A 209 -4.24 1.62 -9.71
N GLY A 210 -4.25 2.32 -10.83
CA GLY A 210 -3.30 2.13 -11.92
C GLY A 210 -3.32 0.71 -12.50
N GLY A 211 -4.51 0.09 -12.55
CA GLY A 211 -4.70 -1.28 -13.04
C GLY A 211 -6.09 -1.82 -12.74
N GLY A 212 -6.19 -3.12 -12.56
CA GLY A 212 -7.46 -3.80 -12.27
C GLY A 212 -8.24 -4.17 -13.52
N GLY A 213 -7.60 -4.91 -14.43
CA GLY A 213 -8.20 -5.33 -15.70
C GLY A 213 -9.29 -6.39 -15.57
N ALA A 214 -9.94 -6.71 -16.67
CA ALA A 214 -10.92 -7.80 -16.72
C ALA A 214 -10.22 -9.16 -16.66
N PRO A 215 -10.73 -10.13 -15.89
CA PRO A 215 -10.22 -11.51 -15.93
C PRO A 215 -10.38 -12.11 -17.34
N THR A 216 -9.29 -12.63 -17.91
CA THR A 216 -9.28 -13.11 -19.30
C THR A 216 -9.62 -14.58 -19.44
N ASP A 217 -9.29 -15.43 -18.46
CA ASP A 217 -9.33 -16.90 -18.58
C ASP A 217 -10.21 -17.58 -17.53
N LYS A 218 -11.22 -16.89 -17.01
CA LYS A 218 -12.02 -17.44 -15.93
C LYS A 218 -13.45 -17.76 -16.40
N PRO A 219 -14.03 -18.86 -15.91
CA PRO A 219 -15.45 -19.10 -16.05
C PRO A 219 -16.20 -17.89 -15.49
N ASP A 220 -17.43 -17.70 -15.94
CA ASP A 220 -18.29 -16.65 -15.39
C ASP A 220 -18.17 -16.66 -13.85
N PRO A 221 -17.82 -15.52 -13.24
CA PRO A 221 -17.76 -15.47 -11.78
C PRO A 221 -19.12 -15.89 -11.23
N ALA A 222 -19.07 -16.47 -10.05
CA ALA A 222 -20.31 -16.64 -9.29
C ALA A 222 -21.05 -15.29 -9.27
N PRO A 223 -22.39 -15.30 -9.33
CA PRO A 223 -23.16 -14.06 -9.17
C PRO A 223 -22.62 -13.28 -8.00
N ALA A 224 -22.46 -11.97 -8.15
CA ALA A 224 -21.93 -11.12 -7.10
C ALA A 224 -22.64 -11.45 -5.80
N LEU A 225 -21.89 -11.96 -4.79
CA LEU A 225 -22.42 -12.23 -3.45
C LEU A 225 -23.01 -10.96 -2.85
N ASN A 226 -22.44 -9.82 -3.23
CA ASN A 226 -22.94 -8.50 -2.88
C ASN A 226 -22.86 -7.58 -4.10
N ALA A 227 -23.95 -7.48 -4.87
CA ALA A 227 -24.03 -6.60 -6.03
C ALA A 227 -23.77 -5.12 -5.70
N ARG A 228 -23.99 -4.71 -4.45
CA ARG A 228 -23.81 -3.33 -3.98
C ARG A 228 -22.42 -3.05 -3.43
N LEU A 229 -21.53 -4.04 -3.43
CA LEU A 229 -20.16 -3.86 -2.95
C LEU A 229 -19.51 -2.68 -3.70
N PRO A 230 -18.98 -1.67 -2.98
CA PRO A 230 -18.33 -0.53 -3.63
C PRO A 230 -17.03 -0.99 -4.30
N LEU A 231 -16.93 -0.76 -5.59
CA LEU A 231 -15.75 -1.05 -6.39
C LEU A 231 -15.29 0.23 -7.08
N TYR A 232 -14.05 0.61 -6.83
CA TYR A 232 -13.47 1.85 -7.33
C TYR A 232 -12.27 1.56 -8.22
N TRP A 233 -12.23 2.19 -9.40
CA TRP A 233 -11.06 2.25 -10.27
C TRP A 233 -10.55 3.67 -10.35
N TYR A 234 -9.27 3.88 -10.02
CA TYR A 234 -8.57 5.15 -10.15
C TYR A 234 -7.37 4.98 -11.07
N VAL A 235 -7.31 5.79 -12.13
CA VAL A 235 -6.23 5.68 -13.12
C VAL A 235 -5.87 7.06 -13.67
N GLY A 236 -4.59 7.30 -13.94
CA GLY A 236 -4.14 8.53 -14.56
C GLY A 236 -4.49 8.61 -16.04
N SER A 237 -4.83 9.80 -16.55
CA SER A 237 -5.12 9.99 -17.97
C SER A 237 -3.89 9.78 -18.87
N LYS A 238 -2.69 9.88 -18.31
CA LYS A 238 -1.41 9.61 -18.98
C LYS A 238 -0.89 8.18 -18.76
N ASP A 239 -1.56 7.37 -17.95
CA ASP A 239 -1.21 5.98 -17.67
C ASP A 239 -1.68 5.04 -18.80
N ASN A 240 -1.25 5.33 -20.02
CA ASN A 240 -1.72 4.74 -21.26
C ASN A 240 -0.67 3.86 -21.97
N GLY A 241 0.37 3.44 -21.24
CA GLY A 241 1.45 2.59 -21.73
C GLY A 241 2.47 3.30 -22.64
N LYS A 242 2.45 4.64 -22.71
CA LYS A 242 3.40 5.42 -23.51
C LYS A 242 4.59 5.97 -22.71
N ASP A 243 4.51 5.92 -21.39
CA ASP A 243 5.63 6.27 -20.51
C ASP A 243 6.67 5.14 -20.54
N PRO A 244 7.95 5.42 -20.88
CA PRO A 244 8.99 4.39 -20.90
C PRO A 244 9.27 3.75 -19.54
N ARG A 245 8.86 4.39 -18.43
CA ARG A 245 8.94 3.84 -17.07
C ARG A 245 7.85 2.80 -16.79
N SER A 246 6.72 2.89 -17.50
CA SER A 246 5.60 1.95 -17.41
C SER A 246 4.96 1.76 -18.77
N THR A 247 5.24 0.64 -19.42
CA THR A 247 4.64 0.28 -20.71
C THR A 247 3.28 -0.40 -20.57
N PHE A 248 2.84 -0.65 -19.35
CA PHE A 248 1.52 -1.17 -19.04
C PHE A 248 0.45 -0.10 -19.32
N ASN A 249 -0.59 -0.46 -20.07
CA ASN A 249 -1.71 0.44 -20.36
C ASN A 249 -2.78 0.32 -19.28
N ALA A 250 -2.53 0.90 -18.12
CA ALA A 250 -3.42 0.84 -16.96
C ALA A 250 -4.78 1.52 -17.23
N LEU A 251 -4.79 2.58 -18.03
CA LEU A 251 -6.04 3.25 -18.43
C LEU A 251 -6.99 2.29 -19.15
N ASN A 252 -6.46 1.51 -20.08
CA ASN A 252 -7.26 0.49 -20.78
C ASN A 252 -7.65 -0.66 -19.86
N ALA A 253 -6.74 -1.10 -18.99
CA ALA A 253 -7.02 -2.17 -18.03
C ALA A 253 -8.15 -1.77 -17.06
N ALA A 254 -8.06 -0.60 -16.43
CA ALA A 254 -9.07 -0.07 -15.52
C ALA A 254 -10.46 0.03 -16.19
N ASN A 255 -10.53 0.58 -17.40
CA ASN A 255 -11.79 0.68 -18.15
C ASN A 255 -12.39 -0.71 -18.44
N ASN A 256 -11.56 -1.65 -18.90
CA ASN A 256 -12.02 -3.01 -19.18
C ASN A 256 -12.50 -3.73 -17.91
N GLY A 257 -11.78 -3.58 -16.79
CA GLY A 257 -12.16 -4.17 -15.51
C GLY A 257 -13.48 -3.60 -15.00
N ALA A 258 -13.60 -2.30 -14.91
CA ALA A 258 -14.81 -1.63 -14.44
C ALA A 258 -16.03 -2.01 -15.32
N HIS A 259 -15.88 -2.01 -16.65
CA HIS A 259 -16.92 -2.43 -17.57
C HIS A 259 -17.32 -3.90 -17.37
N TRP A 260 -16.32 -4.78 -17.22
CA TRP A 260 -16.56 -6.21 -17.03
C TRP A 260 -17.36 -6.47 -15.73
N TYR A 261 -16.98 -5.86 -14.59
CA TYR A 261 -17.70 -6.04 -13.33
C TYR A 261 -19.11 -5.46 -13.36
N ARG A 262 -19.34 -4.31 -14.00
CA ARG A 262 -20.71 -3.79 -14.27
C ARG A 262 -21.54 -4.81 -15.06
N SER A 263 -20.96 -5.44 -16.09
CA SER A 263 -21.66 -6.45 -16.91
C SER A 263 -22.00 -7.72 -16.12
N ARG A 264 -21.38 -7.96 -14.98
CA ARG A 264 -21.60 -9.11 -14.09
C ARG A 264 -22.55 -8.81 -12.94
N GLY A 265 -23.19 -7.65 -12.94
CA GLY A 265 -24.22 -7.30 -11.99
C GLY A 265 -23.73 -6.60 -10.72
N TYR A 266 -22.51 -6.05 -10.72
CA TYR A 266 -22.10 -5.11 -9.68
C TYR A 266 -22.67 -3.73 -9.97
N ASP A 267 -23.52 -3.22 -9.08
CA ASP A 267 -24.26 -1.97 -9.26
C ASP A 267 -23.47 -0.74 -8.81
N ASN A 268 -22.49 -0.92 -7.90
CA ASN A 268 -21.70 0.16 -7.33
C ASN A 268 -20.25 0.14 -7.84
N VAL A 269 -20.10 0.25 -9.15
CA VAL A 269 -18.80 0.32 -9.83
C VAL A 269 -18.52 1.75 -10.27
N GLN A 270 -17.47 2.36 -9.74
CA GLN A 270 -17.07 3.73 -10.02
C GLN A 270 -15.69 3.76 -10.67
N GLU A 271 -15.51 4.63 -11.66
CA GLU A 271 -14.26 4.78 -12.40
C GLU A 271 -13.89 6.26 -12.46
N TYR A 272 -12.67 6.57 -12.06
CA TYR A 272 -12.11 7.90 -11.98
C TYR A 272 -10.83 7.99 -12.82
N VAL A 273 -10.90 8.76 -13.91
CA VAL A 273 -9.72 9.10 -14.71
C VAL A 273 -9.16 10.43 -14.20
N MET A 274 -8.00 10.40 -13.59
CA MET A 274 -7.36 11.57 -12.98
C MET A 274 -6.58 12.34 -14.05
N ASP A 275 -7.03 13.55 -14.35
CA ASP A 275 -6.46 14.35 -15.43
C ASP A 275 -5.03 14.79 -15.11
N GLY A 276 -4.14 14.54 -16.05
CA GLY A 276 -2.73 14.90 -15.95
C GLY A 276 -1.85 13.91 -15.19
N ASP A 277 -2.42 12.96 -14.46
CA ASP A 277 -1.67 11.94 -13.73
C ASP A 277 -1.16 10.82 -14.64
N ASP A 278 0.02 10.30 -14.29
CA ASP A 278 0.63 9.09 -14.85
C ASP A 278 0.55 7.93 -13.84
N HIS A 279 1.20 6.81 -14.17
CA HIS A 279 1.22 5.63 -13.30
C HIS A 279 1.74 5.91 -11.88
N PHE A 280 2.66 6.86 -11.72
CA PHE A 280 3.42 7.10 -10.48
C PHE A 280 2.92 8.30 -9.68
N SER A 281 2.10 9.18 -10.27
CA SER A 281 1.67 10.45 -9.64
C SER A 281 0.29 10.38 -8.96
N ILE A 282 -0.40 9.23 -9.02
CA ILE A 282 -1.74 9.07 -8.44
C ILE A 282 -1.70 9.25 -6.91
N PRO A 283 -2.51 10.15 -6.32
CA PRO A 283 -2.45 10.51 -4.90
C PRO A 283 -3.16 9.45 -4.02
N GLN A 284 -2.51 8.31 -3.78
CA GLN A 284 -3.12 7.11 -3.22
C GLN A 284 -3.64 7.28 -1.79
N ALA A 285 -2.96 8.06 -0.92
CA ALA A 285 -3.43 8.28 0.44
C ALA A 285 -4.70 9.14 0.47
N LYS A 286 -4.78 10.15 -0.41
CA LYS A 286 -6.00 10.95 -0.57
C LYS A 286 -7.16 10.11 -1.08
N ILE A 287 -6.93 9.23 -2.04
CA ILE A 287 -7.97 8.32 -2.58
C ILE A 287 -8.54 7.46 -1.46
N LEU A 288 -7.67 6.88 -0.62
CA LEU A 288 -8.11 6.11 0.53
C LEU A 288 -8.97 6.96 1.48
N ASP A 289 -8.54 8.18 1.80
CA ASP A 289 -9.28 9.10 2.67
C ASP A 289 -10.66 9.46 2.09
N ASP A 290 -10.70 9.83 0.82
CA ASP A 290 -11.94 10.18 0.13
C ASP A 290 -12.93 9.00 0.12
N VAL A 291 -12.46 7.79 -0.17
CA VAL A 291 -13.31 6.59 -0.19
C VAL A 291 -13.84 6.27 1.20
N LEU A 292 -13.00 6.26 2.23
CA LEU A 292 -13.44 5.94 3.59
C LEU A 292 -14.36 7.04 4.19
N ASN A 293 -14.19 8.30 3.82
CA ASN A 293 -15.09 9.37 4.22
C ASN A 293 -16.48 9.27 3.58
N ASN A 294 -16.59 8.77 2.35
CA ASN A 294 -17.86 8.62 1.63
C ASN A 294 -18.71 7.43 2.10
N GLN A 295 -18.22 6.62 3.05
CA GLN A 295 -18.94 5.47 3.62
C GLN A 295 -19.68 5.79 4.93
N LYS A 296 -19.62 7.05 5.40
CA LYS A 296 -20.25 7.49 6.66
C LYS A 296 -21.71 7.92 6.49
#